data_9b3a18acde3087c70b768b469459f698
#
_entry.id   9b3a18acde3087c70b768b469459f698
#
_cell.length_a   1.000
_cell.length_b   1.000
_cell.length_c   1.000
_cell.angle_alpha   90.00
_cell.angle_beta   90.00
_cell.angle_gamma   90.00
#
_symmetry.space_group_name_H-M   'P 1'
#
loop_
_entity.id
_entity.type
_entity.pdbx_description
1 polymer ?
#
loop_
_entity_poly.entity_id
_entity_poly.type
_entity_poly.pdbx_seq_one_letter_code
_entity_poly.pdbx_strand_id
1 'polypeptide(L)'
;AVGLYEDEIHELGGKIYHFTVLDDKNVVKYISELNRFFDEHKEYQIIHGHLSSLAVFYLGVAKKYNVPWRIAHSHGAGFLHTLKGTAKYLLFRTTKWNANVRLACSTEAGKYLYGKDTFEFVPNGIDVDRFTFDENKRIEMRKMLGIRDEYVIGHVGRFNLQKNHEYLLRIFKEVQQKTPNIKLLLLG
;
A
#
# COMPACT_ATOMS: atom_id res chain seq x y z
N ALA A 1 -3.98 7.72 -16.00
CA ALA A 1 -2.50 7.71 -16.02
C ALA A 1 -2.07 6.26 -16.23
N VAL A 2 -1.09 6.04 -17.08
CA VAL A 2 -0.47 4.72 -17.29
C VAL A 2 0.37 4.39 -16.05
N GLY A 3 0.24 3.17 -15.55
CA GLY A 3 1.01 2.70 -14.39
C GLY A 3 2.46 2.37 -14.78
N LEU A 4 3.37 2.48 -13.82
CA LEU A 4 4.82 2.28 -14.05
C LEU A 4 5.16 0.88 -14.59
N TYR A 5 4.37 -0.14 -14.27
CA TYR A 5 4.62 -1.54 -14.60
C TYR A 5 3.63 -2.12 -15.62
N GLU A 6 2.85 -1.29 -16.32
CA GLU A 6 1.84 -1.80 -17.28
C GLU A 6 2.48 -2.57 -18.43
N ASP A 7 3.57 -2.04 -18.99
CA ASP A 7 4.29 -2.69 -20.10
C ASP A 7 4.85 -4.06 -19.66
N GLU A 8 5.49 -4.13 -18.50
CA GLU A 8 6.02 -5.37 -17.93
C GLU A 8 4.90 -6.41 -17.67
N ILE A 9 3.74 -5.97 -17.16
CA ILE A 9 2.59 -6.85 -16.97
C ILE A 9 2.12 -7.45 -18.31
N HIS A 10 2.05 -6.64 -19.35
CA HIS A 10 1.66 -7.11 -20.67
C HIS A 10 2.69 -8.06 -21.30
N GLU A 11 3.98 -7.77 -21.18
CA GLU A 11 5.07 -8.65 -21.63
C GLU A 11 5.04 -10.02 -20.95
N LEU A 12 4.64 -10.06 -19.67
CA LEU A 12 4.46 -11.29 -18.90
C LEU A 12 3.11 -12.00 -19.19
N GLY A 13 2.31 -11.50 -20.14
CA GLY A 13 1.02 -12.07 -20.53
C GLY A 13 -0.15 -11.69 -19.61
N GLY A 14 0.05 -10.73 -18.70
CA GLY A 14 -0.99 -10.21 -17.83
C GLY A 14 -1.98 -9.30 -18.58
N LYS A 15 -3.18 -9.15 -18.02
CA LYS A 15 -4.21 -8.23 -18.50
C LYS A 15 -4.50 -7.16 -17.47
N ILE A 16 -4.69 -5.92 -17.93
CA ILE A 16 -5.00 -4.78 -17.07
C ILE A 16 -6.41 -4.30 -17.35
N TYR A 17 -7.21 -4.16 -16.30
CA TYR A 17 -8.56 -3.64 -16.36
C TYR A 17 -8.68 -2.39 -15.50
N HIS A 18 -9.14 -1.30 -16.11
CA HIS A 18 -9.31 -0.03 -15.42
C HIS A 18 -10.75 0.18 -14.97
N PHE A 19 -10.93 0.56 -13.72
CA PHE A 19 -12.22 0.90 -13.15
C PHE A 19 -12.27 2.39 -12.80
N THR A 20 -13.47 2.93 -12.75
CA THR A 20 -13.68 4.29 -12.24
C THR A 20 -13.10 4.41 -10.82
N VAL A 21 -12.30 5.46 -10.59
CA VAL A 21 -11.77 5.74 -9.25
C VAL A 21 -12.94 6.01 -8.31
N LEU A 22 -13.05 5.20 -7.25
CA LEU A 22 -14.15 5.29 -6.31
C LEU A 22 -14.04 6.57 -5.47
N ASP A 23 -15.09 7.37 -5.51
CA ASP A 23 -15.36 8.47 -4.59
C ASP A 23 -16.79 8.40 -4.03
N ASP A 24 -17.16 9.35 -3.18
CA ASP A 24 -18.49 9.35 -2.54
C ASP A 24 -19.65 9.57 -3.54
N LYS A 25 -19.37 10.00 -4.79
CA LYS A 25 -20.36 10.35 -5.81
C LYS A 25 -20.57 9.24 -6.84
N ASN A 26 -19.61 8.34 -7.00
CA ASN A 26 -19.61 7.37 -8.09
C ASN A 26 -19.68 5.89 -7.64
N VAL A 27 -20.03 5.64 -6.38
CA VAL A 27 -20.14 4.26 -5.81
C VAL A 27 -21.01 3.35 -6.66
N VAL A 28 -22.16 3.82 -7.13
CA VAL A 28 -23.09 3.05 -7.97
C VAL A 28 -22.45 2.66 -9.30
N LYS A 29 -21.77 3.62 -9.94
CA LYS A 29 -21.04 3.38 -11.19
C LYS A 29 -19.94 2.33 -11.00
N TYR A 30 -19.13 2.47 -9.94
CA TYR A 30 -18.06 1.53 -9.62
C TYR A 30 -18.60 0.10 -9.41
N ILE A 31 -19.69 -0.05 -8.64
CA ILE A 31 -20.34 -1.35 -8.43
C ILE A 31 -20.91 -1.91 -9.73
N SER A 32 -21.47 -1.09 -10.60
CA SER A 32 -21.96 -1.50 -11.91
C SER A 32 -20.84 -2.02 -12.81
N GLU A 33 -19.69 -1.33 -12.83
CA GLU A 33 -18.49 -1.77 -13.57
C GLU A 33 -17.96 -3.11 -13.03
N LEU A 34 -17.93 -3.31 -11.71
CA LEU A 34 -17.55 -4.57 -11.10
C LEU A 34 -18.52 -5.70 -11.46
N ASN A 35 -19.84 -5.45 -11.44
CA ASN A 35 -20.83 -6.45 -11.84
C ASN A 35 -20.63 -6.87 -13.30
N ARG A 36 -20.45 -5.91 -14.21
CA ARG A 36 -20.17 -6.20 -15.62
C ARG A 36 -18.90 -7.02 -15.77
N PHE A 37 -17.80 -6.61 -15.10
CA PHE A 37 -16.54 -7.33 -15.14
C PHE A 37 -16.68 -8.79 -14.73
N PHE A 38 -17.30 -9.10 -13.60
CA PHE A 38 -17.46 -10.48 -13.13
C PHE A 38 -18.52 -11.27 -13.92
N ASP A 39 -19.40 -10.60 -14.64
CA ASP A 39 -20.32 -11.26 -15.57
C ASP A 39 -19.61 -11.68 -16.86
N GLU A 40 -18.72 -10.84 -17.37
CA GLU A 40 -17.94 -11.08 -18.59
C GLU A 40 -16.73 -12.01 -18.36
N HIS A 41 -16.20 -12.06 -17.11
CA HIS A 41 -14.95 -12.75 -16.76
C HIS A 41 -15.17 -13.85 -15.71
N LYS A 42 -15.85 -14.93 -16.12
CA LYS A 42 -16.12 -16.09 -15.22
C LYS A 42 -14.94 -17.04 -15.09
N GLU A 43 -13.89 -16.85 -15.87
CA GLU A 43 -12.63 -17.60 -15.82
C GLU A 43 -11.81 -17.31 -14.56
N TYR A 44 -11.98 -16.16 -13.91
CA TYR A 44 -11.24 -15.82 -12.72
C TYR A 44 -11.81 -16.51 -11.48
N GLN A 45 -11.08 -17.49 -10.99
CA GLN A 45 -11.45 -18.25 -9.80
C GLN A 45 -10.84 -17.71 -8.50
N ILE A 46 -9.86 -16.85 -8.61
CA ILE A 46 -9.17 -16.25 -7.47
C ILE A 46 -9.18 -14.73 -7.64
N ILE A 47 -9.60 -14.02 -6.60
CA ILE A 47 -9.39 -12.59 -6.47
C ILE A 47 -8.55 -12.31 -5.24
N HIS A 48 -7.41 -11.67 -5.43
CA HIS A 48 -6.51 -11.25 -4.36
C HIS A 48 -6.48 -9.73 -4.27
N GLY A 49 -7.13 -9.20 -3.27
CA GLY A 49 -7.32 -7.78 -3.09
C GLY A 49 -6.35 -7.16 -2.11
N HIS A 50 -5.53 -6.21 -2.57
CA HIS A 50 -4.55 -5.48 -1.78
C HIS A 50 -5.05 -4.10 -1.30
N LEU A 51 -6.17 -3.63 -1.82
CA LEU A 51 -6.74 -2.34 -1.46
C LEU A 51 -7.85 -2.51 -0.43
N SER A 52 -7.47 -2.58 0.84
CA SER A 52 -8.37 -2.86 1.97
C SER A 52 -9.60 -1.96 2.04
N SER A 53 -9.46 -0.67 1.70
CA SER A 53 -10.55 0.31 1.74
C SER A 53 -11.65 0.08 0.71
N LEU A 54 -11.37 -0.64 -0.37
CA LEU A 54 -12.34 -0.97 -1.41
C LEU A 54 -12.76 -2.45 -1.39
N ALA A 55 -12.13 -3.26 -0.55
CA ALA A 55 -12.33 -4.70 -0.53
C ALA A 55 -13.78 -5.10 -0.23
N VAL A 56 -14.51 -4.33 0.54
CA VAL A 56 -15.93 -4.57 0.81
C VAL A 56 -16.75 -4.59 -0.46
N PHE A 57 -16.42 -3.74 -1.45
CA PHE A 57 -17.16 -3.63 -2.71
C PHE A 57 -16.77 -4.76 -3.68
N TYR A 58 -15.49 -4.84 -4.08
CA TYR A 58 -15.09 -5.79 -5.11
C TYR A 58 -15.15 -7.25 -4.62
N LEU A 59 -14.85 -7.55 -3.36
CA LEU A 59 -15.04 -8.89 -2.82
C LEU A 59 -16.53 -9.22 -2.60
N GLY A 60 -17.37 -8.22 -2.29
CA GLY A 60 -18.81 -8.37 -2.20
C GLY A 60 -19.43 -8.75 -3.53
N VAL A 61 -19.04 -8.08 -4.62
CA VAL A 61 -19.49 -8.41 -5.97
C VAL A 61 -18.92 -9.77 -6.42
N ALA A 62 -17.62 -10.04 -6.19
CA ALA A 62 -17.01 -11.33 -6.48
C ALA A 62 -17.75 -12.50 -5.78
N LYS A 63 -18.18 -12.28 -4.52
CA LYS A 63 -19.00 -13.26 -3.78
C LYS A 63 -20.36 -13.51 -4.46
N LYS A 64 -21.03 -12.46 -4.94
CA LYS A 64 -22.29 -12.55 -5.68
C LYS A 64 -22.15 -13.39 -6.96
N TYR A 65 -21.00 -13.30 -7.64
CA TYR A 65 -20.67 -14.06 -8.85
C TYR A 65 -20.00 -15.41 -8.55
N ASN A 66 -20.00 -15.85 -7.28
CA ASN A 66 -19.49 -17.14 -6.84
C ASN A 66 -18.00 -17.37 -7.14
N VAL A 67 -17.18 -16.31 -7.16
CA VAL A 67 -15.73 -16.46 -7.26
C VAL A 67 -15.25 -17.30 -6.07
N PRO A 68 -14.61 -18.48 -6.29
CA PRO A 68 -14.32 -19.43 -5.21
C PRO A 68 -13.38 -18.87 -4.15
N TRP A 69 -12.27 -18.23 -4.54
CA TRP A 69 -11.26 -17.71 -3.64
C TRP A 69 -11.26 -16.19 -3.62
N ARG A 70 -11.65 -15.65 -2.49
CA ARG A 70 -11.75 -14.19 -2.27
C ARG A 70 -10.83 -13.81 -1.13
N ILE A 71 -9.62 -13.37 -1.51
CA ILE A 71 -8.53 -13.05 -0.60
C ILE A 71 -8.54 -11.55 -0.30
N ALA A 72 -8.69 -11.18 0.96
CA ALA A 72 -8.43 -9.82 1.42
C ALA A 72 -7.05 -9.75 2.07
N HIS A 73 -6.17 -8.86 1.59
CA HIS A 73 -4.84 -8.66 2.15
C HIS A 73 -4.72 -7.25 2.72
N SER A 74 -4.60 -7.16 4.03
CA SER A 74 -4.50 -5.89 4.74
C SER A 74 -3.05 -5.40 4.77
N HIS A 75 -2.80 -4.19 4.21
CA HIS A 75 -1.47 -3.56 4.18
C HIS A 75 -1.36 -2.29 5.03
N GLY A 76 -2.39 -1.91 5.75
CA GLY A 76 -2.38 -0.68 6.53
C GLY A 76 -3.31 -0.73 7.72
N ALA A 77 -2.98 0.08 8.71
CA ALA A 77 -3.78 0.30 9.90
C ALA A 77 -3.91 1.81 10.11
N GLY A 78 -5.14 2.25 10.33
CA GLY A 78 -5.42 3.65 10.64
C GLY A 78 -6.57 4.24 9.86
N PHE A 79 -7.30 5.13 10.50
CA PHE A 79 -8.39 5.91 9.91
C PHE A 79 -8.40 7.31 10.51
N LEU A 80 -9.05 8.24 9.83
CA LEU A 80 -9.26 9.58 10.38
C LEU A 80 -10.28 9.52 11.52
N HIS A 81 -9.94 10.08 12.68
CA HIS A 81 -10.82 10.18 13.84
C HIS A 81 -11.89 11.27 13.64
N THR A 82 -12.72 11.07 12.61
CA THR A 82 -13.88 11.89 12.27
C THR A 82 -15.10 10.99 12.18
N LEU A 83 -16.31 11.55 12.30
CA LEU A 83 -17.54 10.78 12.15
C LEU A 83 -17.59 10.00 10.82
N LYS A 84 -17.23 10.67 9.71
CA LYS A 84 -17.13 10.04 8.39
C LYS A 84 -16.05 8.95 8.34
N GLY A 85 -14.90 9.18 8.96
CA GLY A 85 -13.80 8.21 9.05
C GLY A 85 -14.20 6.97 9.83
N THR A 86 -14.91 7.15 10.96
CA THR A 86 -15.42 6.03 11.77
C THR A 86 -16.46 5.22 11.00
N ALA A 87 -17.40 5.86 10.28
CA ALA A 87 -18.37 5.16 9.45
C ALA A 87 -17.69 4.34 8.34
N LYS A 88 -16.71 4.92 7.65
CA LYS A 88 -15.90 4.20 6.65
C LYS A 88 -15.14 3.02 7.27
N TYR A 89 -14.53 3.20 8.42
CA TYR A 89 -13.84 2.13 9.13
C TYR A 89 -14.77 0.94 9.45
N LEU A 90 -15.97 1.22 9.98
CA LEU A 90 -16.96 0.19 10.26
C LEU A 90 -17.39 -0.55 8.98
N LEU A 91 -17.60 0.18 7.89
CA LEU A 91 -17.88 -0.41 6.58
C LEU A 91 -16.73 -1.32 6.12
N PHE A 92 -15.49 -0.88 6.20
CA PHE A 92 -14.34 -1.69 5.76
C PHE A 92 -14.18 -2.98 6.56
N ARG A 93 -14.53 -2.98 7.83
CA ARG A 93 -14.53 -4.19 8.66
C ARG A 93 -15.51 -5.26 8.20
N THR A 94 -16.52 -4.91 7.40
CA THR A 94 -17.43 -5.89 6.81
C THR A 94 -16.78 -6.71 5.70
N THR A 95 -15.61 -6.30 5.21
CA THR A 95 -14.79 -7.06 4.24
C THR A 95 -14.57 -8.52 4.67
N LYS A 96 -14.42 -8.76 5.98
CA LYS A 96 -14.24 -10.09 6.55
C LYS A 96 -15.39 -11.08 6.24
N TRP A 97 -16.58 -10.59 5.92
CA TRP A 97 -17.73 -11.43 5.54
C TRP A 97 -17.79 -11.75 4.05
N ASN A 98 -17.04 -10.99 3.25
CA ASN A 98 -16.92 -11.18 1.81
C ASN A 98 -15.68 -12.00 1.42
N ALA A 99 -14.61 -11.89 2.20
CA ALA A 99 -13.40 -12.67 2.05
C ALA A 99 -13.57 -14.06 2.70
N ASN A 100 -13.04 -15.08 2.06
CA ASN A 100 -12.90 -16.43 2.66
C ASN A 100 -11.43 -16.77 2.99
N VAL A 101 -10.48 -15.95 2.50
CA VAL A 101 -9.08 -15.96 2.93
C VAL A 101 -8.71 -14.56 3.42
N ARG A 102 -8.06 -14.47 4.57
CA ARG A 102 -7.70 -13.22 5.23
C ARG A 102 -6.20 -13.20 5.47
N LEU A 103 -5.52 -12.25 4.84
CA LEU A 103 -4.07 -12.05 4.96
C LEU A 103 -3.80 -10.65 5.51
N ALA A 104 -2.67 -10.50 6.20
CA ALA A 104 -2.19 -9.19 6.66
C ALA A 104 -0.67 -9.11 6.65
N CYS A 105 -0.12 -7.95 6.28
CA CYS A 105 1.32 -7.73 6.29
C CYS A 105 1.90 -7.42 7.69
N SER A 106 1.05 -7.15 8.67
CA SER A 106 1.40 -6.99 10.08
C SER A 106 0.23 -7.37 10.99
N THR A 107 0.52 -7.64 12.25
CA THR A 107 -0.50 -7.89 13.27
C THR A 107 -1.46 -6.71 13.41
N GLU A 108 -0.95 -5.48 13.35
CA GLU A 108 -1.74 -4.25 13.44
C GLU A 108 -2.68 -4.12 12.25
N ALA A 109 -2.18 -4.36 11.03
CA ALA A 109 -2.98 -4.32 9.81
C ALA A 109 -4.12 -5.37 9.84
N GLY A 110 -3.83 -6.57 10.35
CA GLY A 110 -4.81 -7.63 10.52
C GLY A 110 -5.89 -7.27 11.55
N LYS A 111 -5.48 -6.85 12.74
CA LYS A 111 -6.42 -6.41 13.80
C LYS A 111 -7.28 -5.22 13.35
N TYR A 112 -6.70 -4.31 12.57
CA TYR A 112 -7.42 -3.16 12.04
C TYR A 112 -8.58 -3.61 11.13
N LEU A 113 -8.32 -4.48 10.16
CA LEU A 113 -9.33 -4.87 9.17
C LEU A 113 -10.27 -5.97 9.70
N TYR A 114 -9.74 -6.98 10.39
CA TYR A 114 -10.49 -8.18 10.78
C TYR A 114 -10.91 -8.20 12.25
N GLY A 115 -10.33 -7.36 13.09
CA GLY A 115 -10.62 -7.31 14.52
C GLY A 115 -10.06 -8.51 15.28
N LYS A 116 -10.94 -9.31 15.87
CA LYS A 116 -10.57 -10.52 16.62
C LYS A 116 -10.56 -11.80 15.75
N ASP A 117 -10.99 -11.70 14.49
CA ASP A 117 -11.03 -12.85 13.59
C ASP A 117 -9.60 -13.27 13.20
N THR A 118 -9.41 -14.54 12.94
CA THR A 118 -8.12 -15.09 12.51
C THR A 118 -7.74 -14.62 11.10
N PHE A 119 -6.46 -14.43 10.89
CA PHE A 119 -5.86 -14.11 9.59
C PHE A 119 -4.45 -14.71 9.54
N GLU A 120 -3.93 -14.91 8.34
CA GLU A 120 -2.56 -15.35 8.14
C GLU A 120 -1.63 -14.15 7.96
N PHE A 121 -0.44 -14.25 8.53
CA PHE A 121 0.59 -13.22 8.40
C PHE A 121 1.41 -13.48 7.13
N VAL A 122 1.33 -12.54 6.19
CA VAL A 122 2.12 -12.56 4.95
C VAL A 122 2.83 -11.20 4.85
N PRO A 123 4.11 -11.11 5.20
CA PRO A 123 4.86 -9.86 5.18
C PRO A 123 5.00 -9.33 3.75
N ASN A 124 5.20 -8.01 3.63
CA ASN A 124 5.53 -7.41 2.35
C ASN A 124 6.88 -7.94 1.87
N GLY A 125 6.90 -8.50 0.67
CA GLY A 125 8.13 -8.96 0.04
C GLY A 125 8.98 -7.81 -0.48
N ILE A 126 10.29 -7.99 -0.44
CA ILE A 126 11.28 -7.12 -1.03
C ILE A 126 12.44 -7.97 -1.55
N ASP A 127 12.97 -7.60 -2.70
CA ASP A 127 14.21 -8.18 -3.22
C ASP A 127 15.39 -7.61 -2.42
N VAL A 128 15.82 -8.34 -1.40
CA VAL A 128 16.85 -7.88 -0.47
C VAL A 128 18.21 -7.74 -1.14
N ASP A 129 18.50 -8.53 -2.20
CA ASP A 129 19.78 -8.50 -2.90
C ASP A 129 20.02 -7.17 -3.60
N ARG A 130 18.94 -6.52 -4.08
CA ARG A 130 19.01 -5.17 -4.67
C ARG A 130 19.43 -4.09 -3.68
N PHE A 131 19.25 -4.32 -2.39
CA PHE A 131 19.53 -3.36 -1.32
C PHE A 131 20.72 -3.77 -0.46
N THR A 132 21.48 -4.76 -0.91
CA THR A 132 22.74 -5.16 -0.26
C THR A 132 23.74 -4.00 -0.34
N PHE A 133 24.49 -3.80 0.77
CA PHE A 133 25.52 -2.79 0.85
C PHE A 133 26.61 -2.99 -0.21
N ASP A 134 26.94 -1.94 -0.94
CA ASP A 134 27.95 -1.91 -1.99
C ASP A 134 28.83 -0.67 -1.79
N GLU A 135 30.10 -0.89 -1.41
CA GLU A 135 31.03 0.20 -1.13
C GLU A 135 31.34 1.03 -2.38
N ASN A 136 31.40 0.42 -3.56
CA ASN A 136 31.68 1.16 -4.79
C ASN A 136 30.52 2.12 -5.12
N LYS A 137 29.28 1.61 -5.03
CA LYS A 137 28.09 2.45 -5.20
C LYS A 137 28.02 3.56 -4.14
N ARG A 138 28.38 3.25 -2.90
CA ARG A 138 28.44 4.24 -1.84
C ARG A 138 29.39 5.36 -2.16
N ILE A 139 30.61 5.04 -2.61
CA ILE A 139 31.62 6.04 -2.99
C ILE A 139 31.14 6.90 -4.16
N GLU A 140 30.60 6.25 -5.20
CA GLU A 140 30.05 6.93 -6.37
C GLU A 140 28.93 7.91 -5.99
N MET A 141 27.95 7.46 -5.22
CA MET A 141 26.81 8.28 -4.80
C MET A 141 27.23 9.44 -3.91
N ARG A 142 28.17 9.22 -2.99
CA ARG A 142 28.72 10.30 -2.16
C ARG A 142 29.42 11.36 -3.01
N LYS A 143 30.21 10.95 -4.01
CA LYS A 143 30.86 11.86 -4.96
C LYS A 143 29.82 12.66 -5.77
N MET A 144 28.80 12.00 -6.29
CA MET A 144 27.72 12.62 -7.07
C MET A 144 26.94 13.67 -6.23
N LEU A 145 26.69 13.37 -4.95
CA LEU A 145 25.96 14.24 -4.04
C LEU A 145 26.84 15.30 -3.34
N GLY A 146 28.14 15.36 -3.64
CA GLY A 146 29.07 16.29 -2.99
C GLY A 146 29.23 16.03 -1.48
N ILE A 147 29.12 14.78 -1.07
CA ILE A 147 29.30 14.33 0.31
C ILE A 147 30.70 13.77 0.47
N ARG A 148 31.48 14.30 1.41
CA ARG A 148 32.85 13.86 1.69
C ARG A 148 32.88 12.89 2.87
N ASP A 149 33.18 13.41 4.03
CA ASP A 149 33.36 12.72 5.31
C ASP A 149 32.13 12.86 6.26
N GLU A 150 31.14 13.67 5.83
CA GLU A 150 29.97 13.90 6.67
C GLU A 150 29.21 12.61 6.96
N TYR A 151 28.66 12.48 8.15
CA TYR A 151 27.71 11.44 8.50
C TYR A 151 26.37 11.73 7.83
N VAL A 152 25.81 10.76 7.14
CA VAL A 152 24.56 10.93 6.39
C VAL A 152 23.42 10.20 7.08
N ILE A 153 22.37 10.95 7.40
CA ILE A 153 21.08 10.42 7.85
C ILE A 153 20.15 10.41 6.65
N GLY A 154 19.70 9.22 6.25
CA GLY A 154 18.78 9.04 5.11
C GLY A 154 17.34 8.87 5.58
N HIS A 155 16.40 9.46 4.84
CA HIS A 155 14.96 9.21 4.99
C HIS A 155 14.34 9.00 3.62
N VAL A 156 13.62 7.88 3.45
CA VAL A 156 12.91 7.53 2.22
C VAL A 156 11.41 7.61 2.45
N GLY A 157 10.70 8.42 1.67
CA GLY A 157 9.26 8.51 1.79
C GLY A 157 8.67 9.72 1.08
N ARG A 158 7.46 9.55 0.53
CA ARG A 158 6.74 10.62 -0.16
C ARG A 158 6.58 11.86 0.72
N PHE A 159 6.75 13.05 0.12
CA PHE A 159 6.57 14.34 0.81
C PHE A 159 5.09 14.60 1.10
N ASN A 160 4.57 14.00 2.18
CA ASN A 160 3.19 14.16 2.62
C ASN A 160 3.09 14.25 4.15
N LEU A 161 1.92 14.63 4.66
CA LEU A 161 1.67 14.80 6.10
C LEU A 161 1.94 13.51 6.90
N GLN A 162 1.69 12.34 6.34
CA GLN A 162 1.90 11.05 7.01
C GLN A 162 3.37 10.79 7.35
N LYS A 163 4.30 11.28 6.51
CA LYS A 163 5.75 11.13 6.72
C LYS A 163 6.35 12.23 7.61
N ASN A 164 5.59 13.29 7.90
CA ASN A 164 5.91 14.33 8.86
C ASN A 164 7.32 14.90 8.74
N HIS A 165 7.70 15.30 7.51
CA HIS A 165 9.03 15.83 7.23
C HIS A 165 9.37 17.08 8.05
N GLU A 166 8.36 17.89 8.41
CA GLU A 166 8.56 19.07 9.26
C GLU A 166 9.12 18.69 10.63
N TYR A 167 8.55 17.66 11.26
CA TYR A 167 9.05 17.16 12.55
C TYR A 167 10.44 16.53 12.42
N LEU A 168 10.68 15.79 11.33
CA LEU A 168 12.00 15.24 11.02
C LEU A 168 13.08 16.35 10.93
N LEU A 169 12.77 17.45 10.25
CA LEU A 169 13.69 18.60 10.15
C LEU A 169 13.98 19.25 11.51
N ARG A 170 12.97 19.32 12.38
CA ARG A 170 13.17 19.82 13.76
C ARG A 170 14.10 18.89 14.55
N ILE A 171 13.91 17.57 14.47
CA ILE A 171 14.83 16.60 15.10
C ILE A 171 16.22 16.74 14.52
N PHE A 172 16.36 16.83 13.20
CA PHE A 172 17.66 16.96 12.55
C PHE A 172 18.41 18.21 12.99
N LYS A 173 17.73 19.34 13.16
CA LYS A 173 18.31 20.57 13.66
C LYS A 173 18.93 20.39 15.05
N GLU A 174 18.27 19.71 15.95
CA GLU A 174 18.79 19.43 17.30
C GLU A 174 19.99 18.47 17.28
N VAL A 175 19.96 17.47 16.39
CA VAL A 175 21.09 16.56 16.21
C VAL A 175 22.29 17.28 15.63
N GLN A 176 22.08 18.17 14.65
CA GLN A 176 23.16 18.93 14.00
C GLN A 176 23.89 19.85 14.97
N GLN A 177 23.23 20.42 15.97
CA GLN A 177 23.84 21.22 17.00
C GLN A 177 24.88 20.43 17.83
N LYS A 178 24.62 19.11 18.01
CA LYS A 178 25.48 18.21 18.80
C LYS A 178 26.54 17.52 17.94
N THR A 179 26.25 17.36 16.65
CA THR A 179 27.11 16.67 15.68
C THR A 179 27.14 17.49 14.39
N PRO A 180 28.01 18.52 14.30
CA PRO A 180 27.97 19.49 13.18
C PRO A 180 28.24 18.86 11.80
N ASN A 181 29.08 17.79 11.74
CA ASN A 181 29.48 17.18 10.47
C ASN A 181 28.48 16.11 10.00
N ILE A 182 27.20 16.51 9.86
CA ILE A 182 26.13 15.64 9.41
C ILE A 182 25.35 16.26 8.25
N LYS A 183 24.77 15.40 7.42
CA LYS A 183 23.82 15.77 6.34
C LYS A 183 22.55 14.94 6.45
N LEU A 184 21.43 15.56 6.09
CA LEU A 184 20.15 14.88 5.95
C LEU A 184 19.86 14.69 4.45
N LEU A 185 19.65 13.44 4.03
CA LEU A 185 19.26 13.08 2.68
C LEU A 185 17.79 12.65 2.68
N LEU A 186 16.96 13.39 1.95
CA LEU A 186 15.54 13.11 1.80
C LEU A 186 15.28 12.59 0.38
N LEU A 187 14.63 11.43 0.28
CA LEU A 187 14.26 10.74 -0.96
C LEU A 187 12.75 10.54 -0.96
N GLY A 188 12.05 11.07 -2.02
CA GLY A 188 10.59 10.98 -2.10
C GLY A 188 10.02 11.21 -3.48
#